data_b0a21fedfc2e89834e84041a6ba1204c
#
_entry.id   b0a21fedfc2e89834e84041a6ba1204c
#
_cell.length_a   1.000
_cell.length_b   1.000
_cell.length_c   1.000
_cell.angle_alpha   90.00
_cell.angle_beta   90.00
_cell.angle_gamma   90.00
#
_symmetry.space_group_name_H-M   'P 1'
#
loop_
_entity.id
_entity.type
_entity.pdbx_description
1 polymer ?
#
loop_
_entity_poly.entity_id
_entity_poly.type
_entity_poly.pdbx_seq_one_letter_code
_entity_poly.pdbx_strand_id
1 'polypeptide(L)'
;GVSFSILSGLQGLSIFGPAGTREWFESLQAAYPNLERMESRVQELKAMDSFSIKGFDIFAEEALHSVTALAYRLEAEERVIVYSGDTEPSARVAALADGSDLLIHECSFPEPFDVTNHTTPLKLGNMLSNHDLKRVVLTHLYPQAEGHEDEMAQQVIELSGAPTIVGWDM
;
A
#
# COMPACT_ATOMS: atom_id res chain seq x y z
N GLY A 1 -19.60 -0.08 -10.94
CA GLY A 1 -20.52 0.38 -9.88
C GLY A 1 -20.61 -0.65 -8.79
N VAL A 2 -20.27 -0.27 -7.56
CA VAL A 2 -20.47 -1.12 -6.37
C VAL A 2 -21.97 -1.37 -6.23
N SER A 3 -22.38 -2.63 -6.26
CA SER A 3 -23.80 -2.99 -6.15
C SER A 3 -24.36 -2.54 -4.80
N PHE A 4 -25.50 -1.86 -4.82
CA PHE A 4 -26.20 -1.36 -3.63
C PHE A 4 -26.49 -2.45 -2.58
N SER A 5 -26.58 -3.70 -2.98
CA SER A 5 -26.78 -4.86 -2.09
C SER A 5 -25.59 -5.17 -1.19
N ILE A 6 -24.38 -4.79 -1.58
CA ILE A 6 -23.17 -4.98 -0.75
C ILE A 6 -23.15 -3.96 0.39
N LEU A 7 -23.58 -2.72 0.15
CA LEU A 7 -23.58 -1.66 1.15
C LEU A 7 -24.68 -1.84 2.22
N SER A 8 -25.81 -2.45 1.88
CA SER A 8 -26.90 -2.69 2.84
C SER A 8 -26.61 -3.76 3.89
N GLY A 9 -25.56 -4.55 3.72
CA GLY A 9 -25.12 -5.57 4.68
C GLY A 9 -23.94 -5.13 5.58
N LEU A 10 -23.35 -3.96 5.33
CA LEU A 10 -22.23 -3.44 6.12
C LEU A 10 -22.74 -2.76 7.39
N GLN A 11 -22.60 -3.41 8.52
CA GLN A 11 -22.83 -2.82 9.83
C GLN A 11 -21.58 -2.05 10.28
N GLY A 12 -21.52 -0.76 9.92
CA GLY A 12 -20.45 0.14 10.29
C GLY A 12 -19.16 -0.07 9.47
N LEU A 13 -18.59 1.03 9.00
CA LEU A 13 -17.31 1.08 8.31
C LEU A 13 -16.30 1.83 9.18
N SER A 14 -15.16 1.20 9.45
CA SER A 14 -14.01 1.89 10.06
C SER A 14 -13.00 2.23 8.97
N ILE A 15 -12.66 3.50 8.87
CA ILE A 15 -11.73 4.04 7.87
C ILE A 15 -10.53 4.59 8.62
N PHE A 16 -9.34 4.15 8.21
CA PHE A 16 -8.07 4.60 8.75
C PHE A 16 -7.24 5.20 7.63
N GLY A 17 -6.64 6.36 7.88
CA GLY A 17 -5.82 7.02 6.87
C GLY A 17 -5.06 8.23 7.44
N PRO A 18 -4.24 8.90 6.63
CA PRO A 18 -3.49 10.08 7.06
C PRO A 18 -4.40 11.27 7.35
N ALA A 19 -3.82 12.37 7.83
CA ALA A 19 -4.54 13.64 7.99
C ALA A 19 -5.21 14.06 6.68
N GLY A 20 -6.46 14.53 6.76
CA GLY A 20 -7.33 14.86 5.61
C GLY A 20 -8.26 13.72 5.16
N THR A 21 -8.10 12.51 5.68
CA THR A 21 -8.97 11.36 5.34
C THR A 21 -10.43 11.64 5.75
N ARG A 22 -10.65 12.29 6.87
CA ARG A 22 -12.00 12.65 7.34
C ARG A 22 -12.68 13.61 6.37
N GLU A 23 -12.03 14.72 6.03
CA GLU A 23 -12.56 15.73 5.12
C GLU A 23 -12.84 15.15 3.73
N TRP A 24 -11.92 14.33 3.23
CA TRP A 24 -12.12 13.61 1.97
C TRP A 24 -13.35 12.71 2.01
N PHE A 25 -13.52 11.91 3.08
CA PHE A 25 -14.64 10.98 3.20
C PHE A 25 -15.97 11.71 3.37
N GLU A 26 -16.03 12.79 4.15
CA GLU A 26 -17.22 13.64 4.29
C GLU A 26 -17.61 14.26 2.95
N SER A 27 -16.65 14.72 2.15
CA SER A 27 -16.88 15.22 0.80
C SER A 27 -17.45 14.14 -0.13
N LEU A 28 -16.94 12.91 0.00
CA LEU A 28 -17.45 11.77 -0.76
C LEU A 28 -18.90 11.41 -0.36
N GLN A 29 -19.20 11.42 0.93
CA GLN A 29 -20.58 11.21 1.43
C GLN A 29 -21.54 12.28 0.92
N ALA A 30 -21.14 13.55 0.92
CA ALA A 30 -21.94 14.65 0.40
C ALA A 30 -22.21 14.52 -1.12
N ALA A 31 -21.24 14.00 -1.89
CA ALA A 31 -21.39 13.77 -3.32
C ALA A 31 -22.28 12.55 -3.65
N TYR A 32 -22.37 11.59 -2.74
CA TYR A 32 -23.10 10.33 -2.94
C TYR A 32 -24.09 10.08 -1.80
N PRO A 33 -25.37 10.52 -1.92
CA PRO A 33 -26.38 10.43 -0.84
C PRO A 33 -26.60 9.02 -0.26
N ASN A 34 -26.25 7.98 -1.03
CA ASN A 34 -26.34 6.60 -0.55
C ASN A 34 -25.27 6.26 0.51
N LEU A 35 -24.16 7.01 0.55
CA LEU A 35 -23.12 6.85 1.56
C LEU A 35 -23.46 7.55 2.87
N GLU A 36 -24.35 8.55 2.86
CA GLU A 36 -24.82 9.23 4.09
C GLU A 36 -25.49 8.26 5.08
N ARG A 37 -26.09 7.18 4.55
CA ARG A 37 -26.78 6.17 5.37
C ARG A 37 -25.84 5.14 5.98
N MET A 38 -24.56 5.18 5.62
CA MET A 38 -23.57 4.23 6.10
C MET A 38 -22.99 4.74 7.43
N GLU A 39 -23.20 3.96 8.49
CA GLU A 39 -22.55 4.21 9.77
C GLU A 39 -21.03 4.07 9.56
N SER A 40 -20.28 5.14 9.75
CA SER A 40 -18.85 5.15 9.51
C SER A 40 -18.09 5.85 10.63
N ARG A 41 -16.86 5.38 10.89
CA ARG A 41 -15.92 6.02 11.80
C ARG A 41 -14.61 6.25 11.05
N VAL A 42 -14.16 7.49 11.02
CA VAL A 42 -12.87 7.85 10.44
C VAL A 42 -11.89 8.14 11.57
N GLN A 43 -10.77 7.45 11.55
CA GLN A 43 -9.62 7.71 12.44
C GLN A 43 -8.43 8.11 11.59
N GLU A 44 -7.94 9.32 11.81
CA GLU A 44 -6.71 9.80 11.18
C GLU A 44 -5.50 9.33 11.96
N LEU A 45 -4.50 8.87 11.23
CA LEU A 45 -3.27 8.30 11.74
C LEU A 45 -2.07 9.12 11.26
N LYS A 46 -0.98 8.98 11.97
CA LYS A 46 0.35 9.50 11.61
C LYS A 46 1.39 8.39 11.69
N ALA A 47 2.58 8.65 11.20
CA ALA A 47 3.73 7.76 11.35
C ALA A 47 3.93 7.34 12.81
N MET A 48 4.27 6.07 13.03
CA MET A 48 4.46 5.40 14.31
C MET A 48 3.16 5.16 15.13
N ASP A 49 1.99 5.51 14.62
CA ASP A 49 0.74 5.10 15.25
C ASP A 49 0.54 3.59 15.06
N SER A 50 -0.03 2.96 16.09
CA SER A 50 -0.40 1.55 16.08
C SER A 50 -1.72 1.31 16.79
N PHE A 51 -2.46 0.30 16.34
CA PHE A 51 -3.73 -0.10 16.94
C PHE A 51 -4.05 -1.56 16.58
N SER A 52 -4.95 -2.16 17.36
CA SER A 52 -5.43 -3.53 17.08
C SER A 52 -6.89 -3.50 16.67
N ILE A 53 -7.24 -4.26 15.64
CA ILE A 53 -8.61 -4.41 15.16
C ILE A 53 -8.85 -5.83 14.63
N LYS A 54 -9.90 -6.51 15.11
CA LYS A 54 -10.33 -7.83 14.65
C LYS A 54 -9.21 -8.89 14.59
N GLY A 55 -8.27 -8.85 15.55
CA GLY A 55 -7.16 -9.80 15.62
C GLY A 55 -5.95 -9.43 14.77
N PHE A 56 -5.94 -8.24 14.17
CA PHE A 56 -4.78 -7.68 13.51
C PHE A 56 -4.15 -6.60 14.38
N ASP A 57 -2.83 -6.63 14.53
CA ASP A 57 -2.05 -5.50 14.99
C ASP A 57 -1.57 -4.72 13.78
N ILE A 58 -1.87 -3.42 13.75
CA ILE A 58 -1.60 -2.56 12.60
C ILE A 58 -0.66 -1.44 13.03
N PHE A 59 0.38 -1.24 12.24
CA PHE A 59 1.38 -0.19 12.42
C PHE A 59 1.39 0.69 11.18
N ALA A 60 1.39 2.00 11.38
CA ALA A 60 1.46 2.99 10.30
C ALA A 60 2.83 3.65 10.27
N GLU A 61 3.38 3.85 9.08
CA GLU A 61 4.61 4.60 8.86
C GLU A 61 4.43 5.58 7.70
N GLU A 62 5.24 6.62 7.67
CA GLU A 62 5.20 7.63 6.61
C GLU A 62 5.70 7.06 5.28
N ALA A 63 4.86 7.15 4.26
CA ALA A 63 5.25 6.95 2.87
C ALA A 63 5.69 8.29 2.26
N LEU A 64 6.68 8.25 1.39
CA LEU A 64 7.26 9.46 0.80
C LEU A 64 6.54 9.78 -0.52
N HIS A 65 5.57 10.70 -0.44
CA HIS A 65 4.75 11.07 -1.59
C HIS A 65 4.42 12.57 -1.57
N SER A 66 3.93 13.13 -2.70
CA SER A 66 3.57 14.55 -2.82
C SER A 66 2.40 14.98 -1.92
N VAL A 67 1.56 14.04 -1.54
CA VAL A 67 0.51 14.23 -0.52
C VAL A 67 0.81 13.33 0.67
N THR A 68 0.27 13.67 1.85
CA THR A 68 0.45 12.84 3.04
C THR A 68 -0.04 11.43 2.79
N ALA A 69 0.85 10.46 2.86
CA ALA A 69 0.60 9.06 2.60
C ALA A 69 1.17 8.19 3.72
N LEU A 70 0.57 7.02 3.94
CA LEU A 70 0.99 6.05 4.94
C LEU A 70 1.18 4.68 4.32
N ALA A 71 2.26 4.02 4.73
CA ALA A 71 2.44 2.58 4.61
C ALA A 71 1.90 1.88 5.86
N TYR A 72 1.46 0.64 5.71
CA TYR A 72 0.88 -0.14 6.79
C TYR A 72 1.55 -1.50 6.91
N ARG A 73 1.84 -1.90 8.14
CA ARG A 73 2.23 -3.26 8.51
C ARG A 73 1.10 -3.89 9.31
N LEU A 74 0.64 -5.06 8.88
CA LEU A 74 -0.43 -5.83 9.48
C LEU A 74 0.15 -7.15 10.01
N GLU A 75 -0.04 -7.41 11.28
CA GLU A 75 0.41 -8.66 11.93
C GLU A 75 -0.78 -9.44 12.46
N ALA A 76 -0.88 -10.71 12.12
CA ALA A 76 -1.89 -11.63 12.65
C ALA A 76 -1.40 -13.08 12.55
N GLU A 77 -1.61 -13.90 13.60
CA GLU A 77 -1.35 -15.34 13.59
C GLU A 77 0.03 -15.72 13.05
N GLU A 78 1.08 -15.05 13.48
CA GLU A 78 2.47 -15.23 13.02
C GLU A 78 2.69 -14.89 11.53
N ARG A 79 1.78 -14.11 10.92
CA ARG A 79 1.89 -13.61 9.55
C ARG A 79 2.02 -12.11 9.54
N VAL A 80 2.85 -11.63 8.64
CA VAL A 80 3.14 -10.21 8.48
C VAL A 80 2.95 -9.81 7.03
N ILE A 81 2.07 -8.85 6.80
CA ILE A 81 1.84 -8.23 5.49
C ILE A 81 2.16 -6.74 5.60
N VAL A 82 2.88 -6.22 4.62
CA VAL A 82 3.14 -4.78 4.50
C VAL A 82 2.60 -4.26 3.18
N TYR A 83 1.94 -3.11 3.22
CA TYR A 83 1.47 -2.36 2.06
C TYR A 83 2.12 -0.97 2.04
N SER A 84 2.80 -0.63 0.97
CA SER A 84 3.57 0.62 0.89
C SER A 84 2.71 1.88 0.77
N GLY A 85 1.50 1.79 0.19
CA GLY A 85 0.87 2.96 -0.42
C GLY A 85 1.70 3.48 -1.59
N ASP A 86 1.34 4.64 -2.15
CA ASP A 86 2.14 5.31 -3.16
C ASP A 86 3.33 6.00 -2.49
N THR A 87 4.53 5.73 -2.96
CA THR A 87 5.76 6.19 -2.31
C THR A 87 6.95 6.26 -3.26
N GLU A 88 7.80 7.26 -3.09
CA GLU A 88 9.18 7.17 -3.53
C GLU A 88 9.93 6.10 -2.69
N PRO A 89 11.13 5.68 -3.11
CA PRO A 89 11.95 4.78 -2.30
C PRO A 89 12.16 5.37 -0.90
N SER A 90 11.70 4.65 0.12
CA SER A 90 11.70 5.10 1.51
C SER A 90 12.36 4.08 2.42
N ALA A 91 13.46 4.47 3.08
CA ALA A 91 14.12 3.62 4.07
C ALA A 91 13.19 3.28 5.26
N ARG A 92 12.20 4.13 5.57
CA ARG A 92 11.20 3.85 6.62
C ARG A 92 10.25 2.74 6.18
N VAL A 93 9.79 2.77 4.93
CA VAL A 93 8.94 1.70 4.36
C VAL A 93 9.71 0.40 4.26
N ALA A 94 10.99 0.43 3.86
CA ALA A 94 11.85 -0.76 3.83
C ALA A 94 12.04 -1.36 5.24
N ALA A 95 12.31 -0.53 6.24
CA ALA A 95 12.42 -0.98 7.64
C ALA A 95 11.09 -1.53 8.18
N LEU A 96 9.94 -0.92 7.82
CA LEU A 96 8.62 -1.44 8.18
C LEU A 96 8.37 -2.83 7.57
N ALA A 97 8.90 -3.08 6.37
CA ALA A 97 8.73 -4.32 5.64
C ALA A 97 9.68 -5.45 6.10
N ASP A 98 10.73 -5.12 6.84
CA ASP A 98 11.73 -6.12 7.26
C ASP A 98 11.08 -7.27 8.04
N GLY A 99 11.45 -8.52 7.70
CA GLY A 99 10.88 -9.74 8.28
C GLY A 99 9.45 -10.04 7.84
N SER A 100 8.89 -9.38 6.82
CA SER A 100 7.52 -9.64 6.37
C SER A 100 7.40 -10.91 5.52
N ASP A 101 6.23 -11.58 5.64
CA ASP A 101 5.84 -12.69 4.75
C ASP A 101 5.47 -12.18 3.35
N LEU A 102 4.91 -10.96 3.28
CA LEU A 102 4.46 -10.34 2.04
C LEU A 102 4.63 -8.83 2.11
N LEU A 103 5.39 -8.28 1.17
CA LEU A 103 5.40 -6.86 0.87
C LEU A 103 4.62 -6.61 -0.42
N ILE A 104 3.56 -5.83 -0.35
CA ILE A 104 2.86 -5.28 -1.52
C ILE A 104 3.37 -3.85 -1.70
N HIS A 105 4.12 -3.60 -2.76
CA HIS A 105 4.77 -2.30 -2.97
C HIS A 105 4.44 -1.75 -4.35
N GLU A 106 4.21 -0.44 -4.40
CA GLU A 106 4.07 0.24 -5.67
C GLU A 106 5.37 0.16 -6.47
N CYS A 107 5.26 -0.02 -7.77
CA CYS A 107 6.38 0.02 -8.70
C CYS A 107 5.86 0.49 -10.06
N SER A 108 5.70 1.79 -10.19
CA SER A 108 4.82 2.38 -11.19
C SER A 108 5.40 2.36 -12.61
N PHE A 109 6.72 2.46 -12.75
CA PHE A 109 7.37 2.62 -14.05
C PHE A 109 8.54 1.67 -14.24
N PRO A 110 8.74 1.11 -15.45
CA PRO A 110 9.93 0.34 -15.79
C PRO A 110 11.16 1.24 -15.91
N GLU A 111 12.35 0.67 -15.99
CA GLU A 111 13.53 1.42 -16.38
C GLU A 111 13.46 1.76 -17.90
N PRO A 112 14.03 2.87 -18.36
CA PRO A 112 14.86 3.85 -17.62
C PRO A 112 14.08 5.09 -17.14
N PHE A 113 12.82 4.97 -16.77
CA PHE A 113 12.06 6.12 -16.29
C PHE A 113 12.64 6.65 -14.97
N ASP A 114 12.90 7.95 -14.91
CA ASP A 114 13.25 8.66 -13.67
C ASP A 114 12.03 9.49 -13.22
N VAL A 115 11.36 8.99 -12.20
CA VAL A 115 10.09 9.54 -11.72
C VAL A 115 10.21 10.02 -10.29
N THR A 116 9.45 11.05 -9.96
CA THR A 116 9.21 11.53 -8.60
C THR A 116 7.87 11.00 -8.08
N ASN A 117 7.71 10.92 -6.77
CA ASN A 117 6.52 10.43 -6.06
C ASN A 117 6.24 8.94 -6.23
N HIS A 118 6.98 8.22 -7.06
CA HIS A 118 6.81 6.80 -7.34
C HIS A 118 8.16 6.06 -7.38
N THR A 119 8.07 4.73 -7.43
CA THR A 119 9.24 3.85 -7.40
C THR A 119 9.41 3.13 -8.74
N THR A 120 10.67 2.85 -9.11
CA THR A 120 11.06 1.97 -10.22
C THR A 120 11.71 0.68 -9.70
N PRO A 121 11.81 -0.39 -10.50
CA PRO A 121 12.37 -1.67 -10.06
C PRO A 121 13.81 -1.56 -9.52
N LEU A 122 14.65 -0.77 -10.18
CA LEU A 122 16.05 -0.55 -9.75
C LEU A 122 16.11 0.12 -8.38
N LYS A 123 15.31 1.15 -8.17
CA LYS A 123 15.24 1.89 -6.89
C LYS A 123 14.69 0.98 -5.79
N LEU A 124 13.62 0.24 -6.07
CA LEU A 124 12.99 -0.69 -5.12
C LEU A 124 13.94 -1.82 -4.74
N GLY A 125 14.52 -2.52 -5.71
CA GLY A 125 15.43 -3.63 -5.46
C GLY A 125 16.65 -3.22 -4.63
N ASN A 126 17.26 -2.07 -4.92
CA ASN A 126 18.35 -1.53 -4.12
C ASN A 126 17.92 -1.19 -2.69
N MET A 127 16.75 -0.59 -2.51
CA MET A 127 16.20 -0.24 -1.19
C MET A 127 15.98 -1.50 -0.33
N LEU A 128 15.53 -2.60 -0.95
CA LEU A 128 15.20 -3.84 -0.26
C LEU A 128 16.41 -4.79 -0.06
N SER A 129 17.57 -4.50 -0.63
CA SER A 129 18.74 -5.42 -0.72
C SER A 129 19.29 -5.91 0.62
N ASN A 130 19.00 -5.22 1.73
CA ASN A 130 19.47 -5.57 3.07
C ASN A 130 18.33 -5.95 4.02
N HIS A 131 17.14 -6.27 3.49
CA HIS A 131 15.96 -6.62 4.27
C HIS A 131 15.54 -8.06 4.01
N ASP A 132 15.05 -8.75 5.06
CA ASP A 132 14.54 -10.11 4.96
C ASP A 132 13.07 -10.10 4.55
N LEU A 133 12.78 -10.52 3.33
CA LEU A 133 11.44 -10.52 2.74
C LEU A 133 11.15 -11.88 2.12
N LYS A 134 10.04 -12.50 2.51
CA LYS A 134 9.68 -13.81 1.92
C LYS A 134 9.08 -13.68 0.52
N ARG A 135 8.37 -12.58 0.24
CA ARG A 135 7.78 -12.29 -1.08
C ARG A 135 7.49 -10.82 -1.25
N VAL A 136 7.66 -10.33 -2.49
CA VAL A 136 7.25 -9.00 -2.93
C VAL A 136 6.21 -9.12 -4.04
N VAL A 137 5.17 -8.30 -3.98
CA VAL A 137 4.17 -8.12 -5.06
C VAL A 137 4.25 -6.68 -5.52
N LEU A 138 4.52 -6.48 -6.80
CA LEU A 138 4.50 -5.17 -7.43
C LEU A 138 3.07 -4.81 -7.81
N THR A 139 2.68 -3.57 -7.53
CA THR A 139 1.35 -3.03 -7.82
C THR A 139 1.45 -1.58 -8.31
N HIS A 140 0.32 -0.94 -8.58
CA HIS A 140 0.23 0.45 -9.04
C HIS A 140 1.03 0.70 -10.33
N LEU A 141 0.98 -0.25 -11.27
CA LEU A 141 1.67 -0.14 -12.56
C LEU A 141 0.98 0.89 -13.44
N TYR A 142 1.77 1.75 -14.04
CA TYR A 142 1.29 2.70 -15.06
C TYR A 142 1.28 2.04 -16.45
N PRO A 143 0.57 2.61 -17.43
CA PRO A 143 0.51 2.04 -18.79
C PRO A 143 1.88 1.80 -19.44
N GLN A 144 2.91 2.53 -19.02
CA GLN A 144 4.28 2.36 -19.50
C GLN A 144 4.92 1.04 -19.04
N ALA A 145 4.35 0.39 -18.03
CA ALA A 145 4.81 -0.92 -17.57
C ALA A 145 4.26 -2.08 -18.39
N GLU A 146 3.26 -1.84 -19.25
CA GLU A 146 2.65 -2.87 -20.08
C GLU A 146 3.69 -3.57 -20.99
N GLY A 147 3.79 -4.90 -20.83
CA GLY A 147 4.77 -5.74 -21.51
C GLY A 147 6.17 -5.77 -20.90
N HIS A 148 6.40 -5.06 -19.77
CA HIS A 148 7.66 -5.04 -19.02
C HIS A 148 7.55 -5.70 -17.64
N GLU A 149 6.40 -6.29 -17.30
CA GLU A 149 6.07 -6.76 -15.95
C GLU A 149 7.06 -7.82 -15.45
N ASP A 150 7.39 -8.80 -16.31
CA ASP A 150 8.34 -9.86 -15.98
C ASP A 150 9.76 -9.29 -15.77
N GLU A 151 10.17 -8.33 -16.60
CA GLU A 151 11.46 -7.65 -16.48
C GLU A 151 11.54 -6.84 -15.19
N MET A 152 10.49 -6.10 -14.86
CA MET A 152 10.39 -5.33 -13.61
C MET A 152 10.52 -6.23 -12.38
N ALA A 153 9.79 -7.35 -12.35
CA ALA A 153 9.87 -8.30 -11.26
C ALA A 153 11.28 -8.92 -11.16
N GLN A 154 11.88 -9.30 -12.29
CA GLN A 154 13.20 -9.88 -12.34
C GLN A 154 14.29 -8.93 -11.83
N GLN A 155 14.22 -7.64 -12.18
CA GLN A 155 15.16 -6.62 -11.69
C GLN A 155 15.09 -6.48 -10.16
N VAL A 156 13.89 -6.50 -9.58
CA VAL A 156 13.74 -6.48 -8.11
C VAL A 156 14.34 -7.73 -7.48
N ILE A 157 14.10 -8.93 -8.05
CA ILE A 157 14.70 -10.19 -7.56
C ILE A 157 16.22 -10.13 -7.57
N GLU A 158 16.83 -9.68 -8.66
CA GLU A 158 18.28 -9.64 -8.82
C GLU A 158 18.98 -8.74 -7.80
N LEU A 159 18.33 -7.65 -7.42
CA LEU A 159 18.90 -6.66 -6.51
C LEU A 159 18.60 -6.95 -5.03
N SER A 160 17.38 -7.39 -4.74
CA SER A 160 16.93 -7.63 -3.35
C SER A 160 17.12 -9.07 -2.88
N GLY A 161 17.18 -10.04 -3.81
CA GLY A 161 17.13 -11.46 -3.50
C GLY A 161 15.73 -11.97 -3.11
N ALA A 162 14.73 -11.11 -2.99
CA ALA A 162 13.39 -11.48 -2.58
C ALA A 162 12.56 -11.98 -3.77
N PRO A 163 11.87 -13.13 -3.67
CA PRO A 163 10.93 -13.60 -4.69
C PRO A 163 9.87 -12.53 -4.99
N THR A 164 9.81 -12.07 -6.23
CA THR A 164 8.96 -10.96 -6.65
C THR A 164 8.04 -11.36 -7.80
N ILE A 165 6.80 -10.93 -7.76
CA ILE A 165 5.82 -11.07 -8.85
C ILE A 165 5.09 -9.75 -9.06
N VAL A 166 4.45 -9.60 -10.20
CA VAL A 166 3.49 -8.52 -10.45
C VAL A 166 2.08 -8.97 -10.05
N GLY A 167 1.34 -8.10 -9.39
CA GLY A 167 -0.08 -8.31 -9.09
C GLY A 167 -0.95 -8.03 -10.31
N TRP A 168 -1.97 -8.86 -10.53
CA TRP A 168 -2.92 -8.74 -11.64
C TRP A 168 -4.34 -8.60 -11.11
N ASP A 169 -5.14 -7.78 -11.78
CA ASP A 169 -6.58 -7.74 -11.58
C ASP A 169 -7.22 -9.00 -12.22
N MET A 170 -8.19 -9.59 -11.52
CA MET A 170 -8.93 -10.78 -11.99
C MET A 170 -10.23 -10.38 -12.69
#